data_58bd26d58dda29b2d8103ecfef366c78
#
_entry.id   58bd26d58dda29b2d8103ecfef366c78
#
_cell.length_a   1.000
_cell.length_b   1.000
_cell.length_c   1.000
_cell.angle_alpha   90.00
_cell.angle_beta   90.00
_cell.angle_gamma   90.00
#
_symmetry.space_group_name_H-M   'P 1'
#
loop_
_entity.id
_entity.type
_entity.pdbx_description
1 polymer ?
#
loop_
_entity_poly.entity_id
_entity_poly.type
_entity_poly.pdbx_seq_one_letter_code
_entity_poly.pdbx_strand_id
1 'polypeptide(L)'
;MAEIPETRLADTDVGRIAYQIVGDRGVDLLVAHPWAFPIDLMWDEPTLAQFLGRLSTFSRAIWFDPRGRGASDPVPHVEDRLFESGADDMLALVDHLGCEQVAVLSLGNPAGILFAAAHPERTKALVLFNASARFRRADDYPEGTPPDPERMAQFRRDWGTGVVLDLFAPSVAGDARLRRWVARCERLMCTADEMSWRAAANAAVDLRPVLPSVKVPTLVLYRTDAGNAGQARYVAERIGGAKVVELPGEDRLFFVGDTGPMLDAVEQFLTGQLPAHHSDRVLATVLFTDIVGSTEHAARIGDRRWKELLATHDALLRAEVERFRGRMVKSTGDGVLATFDGPGRAIRCACAIGDSVRSFGIDTRAGLHTGEIELRDDDVAGVAVHIGARVAALAGAGEVLVSSTVKDLVTGSDINFEDRGEHELKGVPGSWKLYAVAG
;
A
#
# COMPACT_ATOMS: atom_id res chain seq x y z
N MET A 1 -9.64 -7.64 12.05
CA MET A 1 -8.42 -8.24 11.48
C MET A 1 -8.86 -9.49 10.75
N ALA A 2 -8.41 -9.69 9.50
CA ALA A 2 -8.62 -10.97 8.83
C ALA A 2 -7.94 -12.07 9.65
N GLU A 3 -8.56 -13.24 9.72
CA GLU A 3 -7.97 -14.40 10.37
C GLU A 3 -6.71 -14.81 9.61
N ILE A 4 -5.59 -14.96 10.33
CA ILE A 4 -4.31 -15.39 9.72
C ILE A 4 -4.50 -16.84 9.26
N PRO A 5 -4.30 -17.14 7.96
CA PRO A 5 -4.50 -18.49 7.46
C PRO A 5 -3.48 -19.46 8.06
N GLU A 6 -3.93 -20.68 8.27
CA GLU A 6 -3.08 -21.78 8.74
C GLU A 6 -2.06 -22.18 7.67
N THR A 7 -0.80 -22.34 8.05
CA THR A 7 0.22 -22.95 7.19
C THR A 7 0.02 -24.45 7.17
N ARG A 8 -0.16 -24.99 5.97
CA ARG A 8 -0.35 -26.43 5.70
C ARG A 8 0.86 -26.99 4.98
N LEU A 9 1.03 -28.30 5.07
CA LEU A 9 2.08 -29.02 4.36
C LEU A 9 1.45 -29.94 3.33
N ALA A 10 1.82 -29.75 2.06
CA ALA A 10 1.46 -30.64 0.97
C ALA A 10 2.50 -31.75 0.87
N ASP A 11 2.10 -32.99 1.09
CA ASP A 11 2.94 -34.13 0.78
C ASP A 11 2.85 -34.41 -0.72
N THR A 12 3.96 -34.22 -1.43
CA THR A 12 4.04 -34.34 -2.89
C THR A 12 5.14 -35.34 -3.29
N ASP A 13 5.16 -35.73 -4.55
CA ASP A 13 6.18 -36.62 -5.13
C ASP A 13 7.59 -35.97 -5.16
N VAL A 14 7.66 -34.64 -5.10
CA VAL A 14 8.92 -33.90 -5.04
C VAL A 14 9.39 -33.60 -3.61
N GLY A 15 8.54 -33.79 -2.59
CA GLY A 15 8.79 -33.49 -1.18
C GLY A 15 7.66 -32.67 -0.56
N ARG A 16 7.78 -32.28 0.71
CA ARG A 16 6.78 -31.48 1.39
C ARG A 16 6.94 -30.00 1.07
N ILE A 17 5.81 -29.38 0.73
CA ILE A 17 5.73 -27.97 0.39
C ILE A 17 4.78 -27.28 1.38
N ALA A 18 5.27 -26.26 2.09
CA ALA A 18 4.47 -25.42 2.97
C ALA A 18 3.69 -24.40 2.15
N TYR A 19 2.38 -24.26 2.45
CA TYR A 19 1.51 -23.33 1.73
C TYR A 19 0.44 -22.74 2.63
N GLN A 20 -0.08 -21.58 2.22
CA GLN A 20 -1.25 -20.92 2.78
C GLN A 20 -2.23 -20.61 1.67
N ILE A 21 -3.52 -20.69 1.97
CA ILE A 21 -4.60 -20.26 1.06
C ILE A 21 -5.25 -19.01 1.66
N VAL A 22 -5.26 -17.92 0.89
CA VAL A 22 -5.84 -16.63 1.27
C VAL A 22 -7.01 -16.33 0.36
N GLY A 23 -8.21 -16.22 0.94
CA GLY A 23 -9.46 -16.16 0.19
C GLY A 23 -10.07 -17.53 -0.10
N ASP A 24 -11.36 -17.56 -0.39
CA ASP A 24 -12.15 -18.78 -0.55
C ASP A 24 -12.90 -18.86 -1.88
N ARG A 25 -12.79 -17.83 -2.71
CA ARG A 25 -13.55 -17.68 -3.97
C ARG A 25 -12.76 -16.96 -5.05
N GLY A 26 -13.29 -16.92 -6.25
CA GLY A 26 -12.69 -16.24 -7.39
C GLY A 26 -11.73 -17.13 -8.18
N VAL A 27 -10.65 -16.56 -8.68
CA VAL A 27 -9.67 -17.25 -9.52
C VAL A 27 -8.66 -17.97 -8.63
N ASP A 28 -8.36 -19.24 -8.91
CA ASP A 28 -7.22 -19.93 -8.30
C ASP A 28 -5.91 -19.24 -8.77
N LEU A 29 -5.23 -18.58 -7.83
CA LEU A 29 -4.07 -17.75 -8.10
C LEU A 29 -2.86 -18.30 -7.37
N LEU A 30 -1.97 -18.98 -8.09
CA LEU A 30 -0.71 -19.45 -7.56
C LEU A 30 0.33 -18.32 -7.55
N VAL A 31 0.88 -18.01 -6.39
CA VAL A 31 1.79 -16.88 -6.23
C VAL A 31 3.24 -17.34 -6.09
N ALA A 32 4.03 -17.10 -7.15
CA ALA A 32 5.48 -17.25 -7.12
C ALA A 32 6.11 -15.97 -6.57
N HIS A 33 6.23 -15.88 -5.23
CA HIS A 33 6.72 -14.68 -4.56
C HIS A 33 8.26 -14.61 -4.51
N PRO A 34 8.83 -13.43 -4.20
CA PRO A 34 10.27 -13.29 -4.03
C PRO A 34 10.79 -14.17 -2.90
N TRP A 35 12.02 -14.61 -3.02
CA TRP A 35 12.71 -15.49 -2.12
C TRP A 35 13.01 -14.94 -0.70
N ALA A 36 12.59 -13.73 -0.39
CA ALA A 36 13.00 -13.03 0.84
C ALA A 36 12.04 -13.19 2.03
N PHE A 37 10.84 -13.72 1.83
CA PHE A 37 9.79 -13.68 2.86
C PHE A 37 9.15 -15.05 3.07
N PRO A 38 9.38 -15.72 4.25
CA PRO A 38 8.62 -16.91 4.63
C PRO A 38 7.13 -16.61 4.76
N ILE A 39 6.27 -17.52 4.29
CA ILE A 39 4.82 -17.31 4.31
C ILE A 39 4.25 -17.08 5.72
N ASP A 40 4.83 -17.68 6.74
CA ASP A 40 4.43 -17.51 8.15
C ASP A 40 4.63 -16.08 8.70
N LEU A 41 5.54 -15.32 8.10
CA LEU A 41 5.85 -13.97 8.56
C LEU A 41 5.12 -12.86 7.78
N MET A 42 4.45 -13.19 6.68
CA MET A 42 3.84 -12.18 5.81
C MET A 42 2.77 -11.35 6.52
N TRP A 43 2.07 -11.95 7.49
CA TRP A 43 0.98 -11.30 8.22
C TRP A 43 1.45 -10.36 9.33
N ASP A 44 2.73 -10.44 9.73
CA ASP A 44 3.32 -9.55 10.73
C ASP A 44 3.61 -8.14 10.18
N GLU A 45 3.57 -7.97 8.85
CA GLU A 45 3.76 -6.68 8.19
C GLU A 45 2.42 -6.11 7.70
N PRO A 46 1.93 -4.99 8.28
CA PRO A 46 0.60 -4.46 7.98
C PRO A 46 0.36 -4.14 6.51
N THR A 47 1.36 -3.56 5.82
CA THR A 47 1.23 -3.21 4.40
C THR A 47 1.12 -4.46 3.53
N LEU A 48 1.90 -5.50 3.86
CA LEU A 48 1.80 -6.78 3.17
C LEU A 48 0.47 -7.48 3.49
N ALA A 49 0.01 -7.45 4.74
CA ALA A 49 -1.29 -8.00 5.13
C ALA A 49 -2.46 -7.32 4.39
N GLN A 50 -2.39 -6.00 4.17
CA GLN A 50 -3.36 -5.28 3.33
C GLN A 50 -3.33 -5.76 1.87
N PHE A 51 -2.14 -5.91 1.30
CA PHE A 51 -1.96 -6.45 -0.05
C PHE A 51 -2.58 -7.85 -0.19
N LEU A 52 -2.29 -8.76 0.75
CA LEU A 52 -2.85 -10.11 0.81
C LEU A 52 -4.39 -10.07 0.93
N GLY A 53 -4.91 -9.23 1.81
CA GLY A 53 -6.35 -9.02 2.01
C GLY A 53 -7.04 -8.53 0.74
N ARG A 54 -6.46 -7.55 0.02
CA ARG A 54 -7.03 -7.05 -1.23
C ARG A 54 -6.99 -8.11 -2.33
N LEU A 55 -5.91 -8.87 -2.44
CA LEU A 55 -5.78 -9.97 -3.41
C LEU A 55 -6.85 -11.04 -3.18
N SER A 56 -7.19 -11.34 -1.91
CA SER A 56 -8.20 -12.35 -1.54
C SER A 56 -9.63 -11.94 -1.88
N THR A 57 -9.90 -10.66 -2.19
CA THR A 57 -11.26 -10.23 -2.55
C THR A 57 -11.73 -10.77 -3.90
N PHE A 58 -10.80 -11.08 -4.80
CA PHE A 58 -11.10 -11.55 -6.16
C PHE A 58 -10.41 -12.88 -6.53
N SER A 59 -9.59 -13.44 -5.63
CA SER A 59 -8.87 -14.70 -5.87
C SER A 59 -8.82 -15.61 -4.65
N ARG A 60 -8.68 -16.89 -4.89
CA ARG A 60 -8.19 -17.86 -3.93
C ARG A 60 -6.68 -17.96 -4.13
N ALA A 61 -5.94 -17.10 -3.42
CA ALA A 61 -4.50 -16.98 -3.58
C ALA A 61 -3.74 -18.08 -2.80
N ILE A 62 -2.92 -18.83 -3.51
CA ILE A 62 -2.10 -19.92 -2.99
C ILE A 62 -0.68 -19.40 -2.87
N TRP A 63 -0.23 -19.15 -1.64
CA TRP A 63 1.12 -18.75 -1.28
C TRP A 63 1.88 -19.96 -0.78
N PHE A 64 3.15 -20.10 -1.14
CA PHE A 64 3.94 -21.25 -0.73
C PHE A 64 5.42 -20.89 -0.57
N ASP A 65 6.09 -21.58 0.33
CA ASP A 65 7.54 -21.57 0.40
C ASP A 65 8.07 -22.64 -0.56
N PRO A 66 8.82 -22.29 -1.61
CA PRO A 66 9.48 -23.31 -2.43
C PRO A 66 10.42 -24.18 -1.57
N ARG A 67 10.62 -25.43 -1.97
CA ARG A 67 11.56 -26.30 -1.26
C ARG A 67 12.94 -25.66 -1.08
N GLY A 68 13.57 -25.96 0.04
CA GLY A 68 14.81 -25.30 0.49
C GLY A 68 14.59 -23.93 1.11
N ARG A 69 13.33 -23.54 1.46
CA ARG A 69 12.99 -22.27 2.11
C ARG A 69 11.88 -22.47 3.12
N GLY A 70 11.85 -21.55 4.12
CA GLY A 70 10.77 -21.50 5.10
C GLY A 70 10.49 -22.84 5.75
N ALA A 71 9.24 -23.28 5.71
CA ALA A 71 8.79 -24.53 6.31
C ALA A 71 8.75 -25.74 5.35
N SER A 72 9.18 -25.57 4.08
CA SER A 72 9.25 -26.65 3.09
C SER A 72 10.50 -27.50 3.24
N ASP A 73 10.46 -28.72 2.71
CA ASP A 73 11.59 -29.66 2.76
C ASP A 73 12.85 -29.08 2.07
N PRO A 74 14.05 -29.45 2.52
CA PRO A 74 15.29 -29.01 1.90
C PRO A 74 15.46 -29.56 0.48
N VAL A 75 16.16 -28.82 -0.37
CA VAL A 75 16.54 -29.27 -1.73
C VAL A 75 18.06 -29.45 -1.80
N PRO A 76 18.57 -30.52 -2.43
CA PRO A 76 20.00 -30.62 -2.75
C PRO A 76 20.44 -29.41 -3.58
N HIS A 77 21.62 -28.85 -3.28
CA HIS A 77 22.22 -27.78 -4.07
C HIS A 77 22.59 -28.31 -5.47
N VAL A 78 21.66 -28.06 -6.42
CA VAL A 78 21.89 -28.30 -7.86
C VAL A 78 22.00 -26.95 -8.52
N GLU A 79 23.21 -26.52 -8.84
CA GLU A 79 23.53 -25.15 -9.28
C GLU A 79 22.71 -24.66 -10.48
N ASP A 80 22.32 -25.57 -11.38
CA ASP A 80 21.75 -25.20 -12.68
C ASP A 80 20.21 -25.30 -12.74
N ARG A 81 19.51 -25.66 -11.64
CA ARG A 81 18.06 -25.97 -11.67
C ARG A 81 17.21 -25.27 -10.61
N LEU A 82 17.65 -24.13 -10.11
CA LEU A 82 16.96 -23.45 -9.01
C LEU A 82 15.51 -23.06 -9.35
N PHE A 83 15.30 -22.54 -10.54
CA PHE A 83 13.98 -22.05 -10.95
C PHE A 83 13.12 -23.12 -11.62
N GLU A 84 13.76 -24.10 -12.27
CA GLU A 84 13.09 -25.30 -12.73
C GLU A 84 12.52 -26.09 -11.55
N SER A 85 13.30 -26.27 -10.47
CA SER A 85 12.80 -26.88 -9.23
C SER A 85 11.64 -26.08 -8.63
N GLY A 86 11.67 -24.74 -8.71
CA GLY A 86 10.55 -23.91 -8.30
C GLY A 86 9.30 -24.11 -9.15
N ALA A 87 9.47 -24.33 -10.47
CA ALA A 87 8.34 -24.66 -11.36
C ALA A 87 7.80 -26.08 -11.10
N ASP A 88 8.67 -27.04 -10.79
CA ASP A 88 8.28 -28.40 -10.35
C ASP A 88 7.47 -28.35 -9.05
N ASP A 89 7.89 -27.50 -8.07
CA ASP A 89 7.14 -27.27 -6.82
C ASP A 89 5.76 -26.69 -7.08
N MET A 90 5.67 -25.76 -8.02
CA MET A 90 4.40 -25.16 -8.43
C MET A 90 3.45 -26.21 -9.00
N LEU A 91 3.94 -27.08 -9.88
CA LEU A 91 3.15 -28.15 -10.47
C LEU A 91 2.67 -29.16 -9.41
N ALA A 92 3.58 -29.62 -8.56
CA ALA A 92 3.28 -30.56 -7.49
C ALA A 92 2.21 -30.03 -6.52
N LEU A 93 2.28 -28.72 -6.20
CA LEU A 93 1.29 -28.07 -5.35
C LEU A 93 -0.07 -27.94 -6.03
N VAL A 94 -0.12 -27.58 -7.32
CA VAL A 94 -1.33 -27.51 -8.14
C VAL A 94 -2.01 -28.89 -8.22
N ASP A 95 -1.23 -29.96 -8.39
CA ASP A 95 -1.73 -31.33 -8.40
C ASP A 95 -2.25 -31.77 -7.03
N HIS A 96 -1.52 -31.47 -5.95
CA HIS A 96 -1.95 -31.78 -4.58
C HIS A 96 -3.29 -31.10 -4.24
N LEU A 97 -3.47 -29.85 -4.68
CA LEU A 97 -4.70 -29.08 -4.43
C LEU A 97 -5.85 -29.43 -5.38
N GLY A 98 -5.62 -30.32 -6.36
CA GLY A 98 -6.63 -30.71 -7.34
C GLY A 98 -7.08 -29.59 -8.28
N CYS A 99 -6.24 -28.56 -8.47
CA CYS A 99 -6.57 -27.48 -9.40
C CYS A 99 -6.34 -27.94 -10.84
N GLU A 100 -7.35 -27.84 -11.69
CA GLU A 100 -7.22 -28.16 -13.11
C GLU A 100 -6.32 -27.12 -13.82
N GLN A 101 -6.59 -25.85 -13.58
CA GLN A 101 -5.82 -24.70 -14.05
C GLN A 101 -5.70 -23.63 -12.97
N VAL A 102 -4.58 -22.92 -12.96
CA VAL A 102 -4.35 -21.76 -12.10
C VAL A 102 -3.93 -20.53 -12.90
N ALA A 103 -4.27 -19.35 -12.45
CA ALA A 103 -3.54 -18.16 -12.83
C ALA A 103 -2.23 -18.11 -12.02
N VAL A 104 -1.17 -17.59 -12.61
CA VAL A 104 0.13 -17.45 -11.95
C VAL A 104 0.44 -15.97 -11.76
N LEU A 105 0.69 -15.56 -10.52
CA LEU A 105 1.24 -14.24 -10.18
C LEU A 105 2.72 -14.40 -9.81
N SER A 106 3.59 -13.96 -10.68
CA SER A 106 5.04 -14.01 -10.48
C SER A 106 5.58 -12.64 -10.06
N LEU A 107 6.02 -12.54 -8.82
CA LEU A 107 6.50 -11.31 -8.18
C LEU A 107 8.04 -11.26 -8.24
N GLY A 108 8.59 -11.02 -9.43
CA GLY A 108 10.03 -11.01 -9.67
C GLY A 108 10.70 -12.40 -9.57
N ASN A 109 9.93 -13.47 -9.67
CA ASN A 109 10.42 -14.86 -9.57
C ASN A 109 10.38 -15.54 -10.95
N PRO A 110 11.53 -15.96 -11.52
CA PRO A 110 11.61 -16.63 -12.83
C PRO A 110 10.80 -17.92 -12.96
N ALA A 111 10.56 -18.64 -11.85
CA ALA A 111 9.83 -19.91 -11.86
C ALA A 111 8.42 -19.80 -12.45
N GLY A 112 7.74 -18.64 -12.26
CA GLY A 112 6.42 -18.43 -12.85
C GLY A 112 6.42 -18.40 -14.39
N ILE A 113 7.48 -17.85 -15.01
CA ILE A 113 7.66 -17.86 -16.47
C ILE A 113 7.91 -19.30 -16.95
N LEU A 114 8.77 -20.03 -16.25
CA LEU A 114 9.09 -21.43 -16.58
C LEU A 114 7.87 -22.33 -16.48
N PHE A 115 7.09 -22.18 -15.39
CA PHE A 115 5.86 -22.93 -15.19
C PHE A 115 4.87 -22.68 -16.35
N ALA A 116 4.61 -21.42 -16.67
CA ALA A 116 3.64 -21.06 -17.72
C ALA A 116 4.10 -21.52 -19.12
N ALA A 117 5.41 -21.53 -19.37
CA ALA A 117 5.96 -22.01 -20.65
C ALA A 117 5.93 -23.54 -20.76
N ALA A 118 6.20 -24.26 -19.65
CA ALA A 118 6.26 -25.72 -19.62
C ALA A 118 4.85 -26.36 -19.51
N HIS A 119 3.92 -25.69 -18.83
CA HIS A 119 2.57 -26.19 -18.50
C HIS A 119 1.46 -25.22 -18.93
N PRO A 120 1.37 -24.89 -20.23
CA PRO A 120 0.34 -23.96 -20.72
C PRO A 120 -1.09 -24.50 -20.51
N GLU A 121 -1.26 -25.83 -20.50
CA GLU A 121 -2.55 -26.49 -20.21
C GLU A 121 -2.99 -26.34 -18.75
N ARG A 122 -2.04 -26.11 -17.83
CA ARG A 122 -2.30 -25.91 -16.39
C ARG A 122 -2.35 -24.43 -16.03
N THR A 123 -2.03 -23.53 -16.98
CA THR A 123 -1.92 -22.09 -16.76
C THR A 123 -3.03 -21.33 -17.47
N LYS A 124 -3.97 -20.78 -16.68
CA LYS A 124 -5.06 -19.95 -17.19
C LYS A 124 -4.59 -18.58 -17.67
N ALA A 125 -3.69 -17.98 -16.93
CA ALA A 125 -3.11 -16.66 -17.20
C ALA A 125 -1.78 -16.48 -16.44
N LEU A 126 -0.90 -15.62 -16.94
CA LEU A 126 0.36 -15.26 -16.30
C LEU A 126 0.39 -13.77 -16.02
N VAL A 127 0.62 -13.39 -14.76
CA VAL A 127 0.87 -12.01 -14.34
C VAL A 127 2.30 -11.89 -13.85
N LEU A 128 3.05 -10.97 -14.42
CA LEU A 128 4.45 -10.72 -14.11
C LEU A 128 4.62 -9.33 -13.51
N PHE A 129 5.13 -9.23 -12.30
CA PHE A 129 5.53 -7.97 -11.70
C PHE A 129 7.05 -7.88 -11.62
N ASN A 130 7.63 -6.80 -12.16
CA ASN A 130 9.08 -6.55 -12.19
C ASN A 130 9.90 -7.74 -12.72
N ALA A 131 9.42 -8.39 -13.78
CA ALA A 131 10.05 -9.55 -14.36
C ALA A 131 11.40 -9.23 -15.01
N SER A 132 12.27 -10.23 -15.06
CA SER A 132 13.57 -10.19 -15.74
C SER A 132 13.77 -11.45 -16.55
N ALA A 133 14.23 -11.31 -17.80
CA ALA A 133 14.61 -12.45 -18.64
C ALA A 133 16.00 -12.96 -18.28
N ARG A 134 16.87 -12.09 -17.83
CA ARG A 134 18.23 -12.36 -17.39
C ARG A 134 18.65 -11.29 -16.41
N PHE A 135 19.28 -11.71 -15.32
CA PHE A 135 19.72 -10.75 -14.31
C PHE A 135 20.96 -9.97 -14.77
N ARG A 136 21.98 -10.65 -15.28
CA ARG A 136 23.26 -10.03 -15.66
C ARG A 136 23.21 -9.39 -17.03
N ARG A 137 23.86 -8.21 -17.14
CA ARG A 137 24.14 -7.57 -18.41
C ARG A 137 25.03 -8.45 -19.28
N ALA A 138 24.77 -8.44 -20.59
CA ALA A 138 25.60 -9.04 -21.63
C ALA A 138 25.63 -8.09 -22.85
N ASP A 139 26.52 -8.33 -23.81
CA ASP A 139 26.65 -7.52 -25.02
C ASP A 139 25.36 -7.48 -25.84
N ASP A 140 24.62 -8.60 -25.81
CA ASP A 140 23.31 -8.77 -26.45
C ASP A 140 22.13 -8.53 -25.50
N TYR A 141 22.38 -8.05 -24.28
CA TYR A 141 21.37 -7.75 -23.26
C TYR A 141 21.80 -6.58 -22.37
N PRO A 142 21.76 -5.34 -22.88
CA PRO A 142 22.17 -4.15 -22.14
C PRO A 142 21.25 -3.80 -20.97
N GLU A 143 20.01 -4.29 -20.94
CA GLU A 143 19.03 -4.10 -19.86
C GLU A 143 19.43 -4.78 -18.57
N GLY A 144 20.32 -5.76 -18.64
CA GLY A 144 20.78 -6.49 -17.46
C GLY A 144 21.57 -5.63 -16.48
N THR A 145 21.61 -6.06 -15.22
CA THR A 145 22.37 -5.38 -14.17
C THR A 145 23.87 -5.61 -14.37
N PRO A 146 24.70 -4.57 -14.36
CA PRO A 146 26.15 -4.74 -14.41
C PRO A 146 26.66 -5.61 -13.26
N PRO A 147 27.72 -6.40 -13.45
CA PRO A 147 28.36 -7.12 -12.36
C PRO A 147 28.92 -6.13 -11.30
N ASP A 148 28.58 -6.36 -10.05
CA ASP A 148 29.11 -5.58 -8.92
C ASP A 148 29.48 -6.56 -7.79
N PRO A 149 30.71 -7.10 -7.84
CA PRO A 149 31.19 -8.07 -6.82
C PRO A 149 31.27 -7.46 -5.42
N GLU A 150 31.58 -6.17 -5.30
CA GLU A 150 31.71 -5.50 -4.00
C GLU A 150 30.34 -5.37 -3.34
N ARG A 151 29.33 -4.96 -4.09
CA ARG A 151 27.94 -4.88 -3.65
C ARG A 151 27.41 -6.27 -3.25
N MET A 152 27.74 -7.31 -3.99
CA MET A 152 27.34 -8.68 -3.63
C MET A 152 28.04 -9.16 -2.36
N ALA A 153 29.33 -8.87 -2.18
CA ALA A 153 30.02 -9.18 -0.95
C ALA A 153 29.46 -8.40 0.25
N GLN A 154 29.08 -7.15 0.06
CA GLN A 154 28.40 -6.33 1.09
C GLN A 154 27.03 -6.92 1.42
N PHE A 155 26.22 -7.25 0.42
CA PHE A 155 24.91 -7.88 0.61
C PHE A 155 24.99 -9.18 1.44
N ARG A 156 26.01 -10.01 1.19
CA ARG A 156 26.27 -11.20 1.99
C ARG A 156 26.64 -10.87 3.44
N ARG A 157 27.52 -9.86 3.66
CA ARG A 157 27.92 -9.45 5.02
C ARG A 157 26.75 -8.93 5.83
N ASP A 158 25.87 -8.18 5.18
CA ASP A 158 24.73 -7.49 5.80
C ASP A 158 23.46 -8.35 5.85
N TRP A 159 23.52 -9.59 5.32
CA TRP A 159 22.37 -10.49 5.37
C TRP A 159 21.87 -10.72 6.81
N GLY A 160 20.58 -10.57 7.03
CA GLY A 160 19.96 -10.63 8.36
C GLY A 160 19.82 -9.28 9.08
N THR A 161 20.19 -8.17 8.40
CA THR A 161 20.04 -6.79 8.92
C THR A 161 18.93 -5.97 8.24
N GLY A 162 18.20 -6.57 7.28
CA GLY A 162 17.20 -5.89 6.46
C GLY A 162 17.79 -5.27 5.19
N VAL A 163 18.93 -5.77 4.73
CA VAL A 163 19.64 -5.28 3.54
C VAL A 163 18.84 -5.40 2.25
N VAL A 164 17.84 -6.27 2.21
CA VAL A 164 16.89 -6.40 1.09
C VAL A 164 16.19 -5.06 0.79
N LEU A 165 15.90 -4.23 1.80
CA LEU A 165 15.28 -2.92 1.58
C LEU A 165 16.18 -1.98 0.78
N ASP A 166 17.48 -1.97 1.05
CA ASP A 166 18.42 -1.08 0.37
C ASP A 166 18.49 -1.35 -1.15
N LEU A 167 18.21 -2.59 -1.54
CA LEU A 167 18.25 -3.03 -2.93
C LEU A 167 16.90 -3.00 -3.64
N PHE A 168 15.82 -3.28 -2.90
CA PHE A 168 14.52 -3.56 -3.51
C PHE A 168 13.42 -2.58 -3.11
N ALA A 169 13.63 -1.77 -2.07
CA ALA A 169 12.68 -0.76 -1.63
C ALA A 169 13.40 0.47 -1.04
N PRO A 170 14.19 1.21 -1.84
CA PRO A 170 14.99 2.33 -1.38
C PRO A 170 14.15 3.46 -0.75
N SER A 171 12.91 3.66 -1.19
CA SER A 171 12.02 4.70 -0.65
C SER A 171 11.71 4.51 0.83
N VAL A 172 11.72 3.27 1.33
CA VAL A 172 11.41 2.90 2.72
C VAL A 172 12.60 2.29 3.47
N ALA A 173 13.81 2.38 2.90
CA ALA A 173 15.02 1.83 3.51
C ALA A 173 15.32 2.42 4.90
N GLY A 174 14.86 3.65 5.18
CA GLY A 174 14.96 4.33 6.47
C GLY A 174 13.91 3.91 7.52
N ASP A 175 12.88 3.15 7.16
CA ASP A 175 11.87 2.70 8.13
C ASP A 175 12.43 1.61 9.04
N ALA A 176 12.68 1.97 10.29
CA ALA A 176 13.28 1.08 11.29
C ALA A 176 12.36 -0.10 11.67
N ARG A 177 11.02 0.06 11.57
CA ARG A 177 10.06 -1.02 11.85
C ARG A 177 10.09 -2.06 10.73
N LEU A 178 9.96 -1.60 9.49
CA LEU A 178 10.00 -2.46 8.31
C LEU A 178 11.37 -3.17 8.20
N ARG A 179 12.47 -2.46 8.46
CA ARG A 179 13.81 -3.05 8.46
C ARG A 179 13.96 -4.17 9.48
N ARG A 180 13.42 -4.02 10.70
CA ARG A 180 13.45 -5.10 11.71
C ARG A 180 12.68 -6.33 11.26
N TRP A 181 11.52 -6.14 10.62
CA TRP A 181 10.73 -7.25 10.09
C TRP A 181 11.46 -7.94 8.93
N VAL A 182 11.98 -7.21 7.94
CA VAL A 182 12.76 -7.77 6.83
C VAL A 182 14.00 -8.51 7.35
N ALA A 183 14.74 -7.94 8.31
CA ALA A 183 15.88 -8.59 8.93
C ALA A 183 15.51 -9.93 9.59
N ARG A 184 14.31 -10.02 10.20
CA ARG A 184 13.78 -11.29 10.73
C ARG A 184 13.47 -12.28 9.62
N CYS A 185 12.84 -11.82 8.53
CA CYS A 185 12.56 -12.64 7.35
C CYS A 185 13.85 -13.22 6.76
N GLU A 186 14.86 -12.37 6.53
CA GLU A 186 16.16 -12.78 6.01
C GLU A 186 16.79 -13.93 6.84
N ARG A 187 16.81 -13.79 8.17
CA ARG A 187 17.41 -14.79 9.06
C ARG A 187 16.63 -16.12 9.14
N LEU A 188 15.31 -16.07 8.93
CA LEU A 188 14.45 -17.25 8.97
C LEU A 188 14.27 -17.90 7.60
N MET A 189 14.59 -17.17 6.53
CA MET A 189 14.52 -17.67 5.17
C MET A 189 15.69 -18.63 4.84
N CYS A 190 16.92 -18.18 5.02
CA CYS A 190 18.12 -18.97 4.77
C CYS A 190 19.37 -18.32 5.36
N THR A 191 20.49 -19.04 5.37
CA THR A 191 21.80 -18.52 5.78
C THR A 191 22.38 -17.55 4.73
N ALA A 192 23.37 -16.73 5.12
CA ALA A 192 24.07 -15.82 4.19
C ALA A 192 24.81 -16.59 3.07
N ASP A 193 25.29 -17.79 3.35
CA ASP A 193 25.95 -18.65 2.36
C ASP A 193 24.96 -19.22 1.35
N GLU A 194 23.83 -19.71 1.82
CA GLU A 194 22.72 -20.17 0.99
C GLU A 194 22.20 -19.01 0.10
N MET A 195 22.06 -17.81 0.69
CA MET A 195 21.66 -16.63 -0.05
C MET A 195 22.66 -16.30 -1.16
N SER A 196 23.95 -16.38 -0.88
CA SER A 196 25.01 -16.10 -1.87
C SER A 196 24.98 -17.08 -3.02
N TRP A 197 24.78 -18.37 -2.72
CA TRP A 197 24.61 -19.41 -3.73
C TRP A 197 23.38 -19.12 -4.62
N ARG A 198 22.23 -18.81 -4.03
CA ARG A 198 21.00 -18.47 -4.77
C ARG A 198 21.14 -17.22 -5.63
N ALA A 199 21.85 -16.21 -5.14
CA ALA A 199 22.15 -15.02 -5.92
C ALA A 199 23.04 -15.33 -7.12
N ALA A 200 24.02 -16.22 -6.97
CA ALA A 200 24.85 -16.69 -8.08
C ALA A 200 24.05 -17.49 -9.11
N ALA A 201 23.19 -18.41 -8.65
CA ALA A 201 22.29 -19.18 -9.52
C ALA A 201 21.32 -18.25 -10.27
N ASN A 202 20.70 -17.28 -9.60
CA ASN A 202 19.83 -16.28 -10.23
C ASN A 202 20.59 -15.45 -11.29
N ALA A 203 21.85 -15.14 -11.01
CA ALA A 203 22.68 -14.36 -11.95
C ALA A 203 23.06 -15.16 -13.20
N ALA A 204 23.05 -16.48 -13.15
CA ALA A 204 23.35 -17.37 -14.29
C ALA A 204 22.14 -17.63 -15.20
N VAL A 205 20.92 -17.41 -14.70
CA VAL A 205 19.67 -17.68 -15.45
C VAL A 205 19.56 -16.81 -16.70
N ASP A 206 19.17 -17.45 -17.80
CA ASP A 206 18.81 -16.79 -19.06
C ASP A 206 17.51 -17.38 -19.61
N LEU A 207 16.41 -16.66 -19.40
CA LEU A 207 15.07 -17.03 -19.87
C LEU A 207 14.73 -16.48 -21.26
N ARG A 208 15.62 -15.75 -21.90
CA ARG A 208 15.35 -15.15 -23.22
C ARG A 208 14.88 -16.16 -24.25
N PRO A 209 15.46 -17.38 -24.35
CA PRO A 209 14.98 -18.41 -25.26
C PRO A 209 13.58 -18.96 -24.92
N VAL A 210 13.16 -18.85 -23.66
CA VAL A 210 11.88 -19.39 -23.15
C VAL A 210 10.72 -18.44 -23.42
N LEU A 211 10.94 -17.13 -23.41
CA LEU A 211 9.87 -16.12 -23.53
C LEU A 211 8.93 -16.34 -24.73
N PRO A 212 9.41 -16.68 -25.95
CA PRO A 212 8.54 -16.94 -27.09
C PRO A 212 7.66 -18.18 -26.93
N SER A 213 7.98 -19.07 -25.97
CA SER A 213 7.21 -20.30 -25.68
C SER A 213 6.02 -20.04 -24.75
N VAL A 214 5.97 -18.91 -24.09
CA VAL A 214 4.80 -18.50 -23.28
C VAL A 214 3.63 -18.19 -24.21
N LYS A 215 2.58 -19.01 -24.18
CA LYS A 215 1.41 -18.90 -25.08
C LYS A 215 0.11 -18.52 -24.34
N VAL A 216 0.16 -18.45 -23.02
CA VAL A 216 -0.98 -18.09 -22.18
C VAL A 216 -1.19 -16.56 -22.16
N PRO A 217 -2.41 -16.08 -21.92
CA PRO A 217 -2.66 -14.66 -21.72
C PRO A 217 -1.72 -14.11 -20.65
N THR A 218 -0.97 -13.04 -20.98
CA THR A 218 0.06 -12.52 -20.10
C THR A 218 -0.12 -11.03 -19.84
N LEU A 219 0.02 -10.61 -18.58
CA LEU A 219 0.09 -9.23 -18.13
C LEU A 219 1.47 -8.97 -17.52
N VAL A 220 2.15 -7.93 -17.98
CA VAL A 220 3.44 -7.49 -17.44
C VAL A 220 3.27 -6.14 -16.77
N LEU A 221 3.59 -6.08 -15.48
CA LEU A 221 3.56 -4.85 -14.68
C LEU A 221 4.98 -4.52 -14.21
N TYR A 222 5.33 -3.26 -14.25
CA TYR A 222 6.61 -2.81 -13.69
C TYR A 222 6.55 -1.34 -13.28
N ARG A 223 7.44 -0.95 -12.35
CA ARG A 223 7.58 0.44 -11.93
C ARG A 223 8.57 1.16 -12.84
N THR A 224 8.19 2.35 -13.32
CA THR A 224 8.92 3.09 -14.35
C THR A 224 10.31 3.53 -13.90
N ASP A 225 10.46 3.85 -12.63
CA ASP A 225 11.71 4.36 -12.06
C ASP A 225 12.55 3.25 -11.38
N ALA A 226 12.05 2.01 -11.37
CA ALA A 226 12.80 0.86 -10.86
C ALA A 226 14.00 0.54 -11.74
N GLY A 227 15.11 0.21 -11.12
CA GLY A 227 16.37 -0.10 -11.82
C GLY A 227 16.31 -1.29 -12.80
N ASN A 228 15.21 -2.05 -12.80
CA ASN A 228 14.95 -3.16 -13.71
C ASN A 228 13.78 -2.93 -14.69
N ALA A 229 13.29 -1.70 -14.85
CA ALA A 229 12.19 -1.38 -15.76
C ALA A 229 12.48 -1.81 -17.20
N GLY A 230 13.72 -1.59 -17.70
CA GLY A 230 14.15 -2.05 -19.02
C GLY A 230 14.09 -3.57 -19.19
N GLN A 231 14.41 -4.33 -18.14
CA GLN A 231 14.32 -5.80 -18.15
C GLN A 231 12.86 -6.27 -18.28
N ALA A 232 11.93 -5.65 -17.55
CA ALA A 232 10.51 -5.98 -17.62
C ALA A 232 9.90 -5.63 -18.99
N ARG A 233 10.30 -4.50 -19.57
CA ARG A 233 9.92 -4.12 -20.94
C ARG A 233 10.42 -5.13 -21.96
N TYR A 234 11.68 -5.55 -21.85
CA TYR A 234 12.26 -6.59 -22.69
C TYR A 234 11.45 -7.90 -22.65
N VAL A 235 11.00 -8.32 -21.45
CA VAL A 235 10.14 -9.50 -21.28
C VAL A 235 8.81 -9.31 -22.00
N ALA A 236 8.16 -8.17 -21.81
CA ALA A 236 6.86 -7.87 -22.41
C ALA A 236 6.90 -7.89 -23.95
N GLU A 237 7.96 -7.37 -24.55
CA GLU A 237 8.14 -7.33 -26.01
C GLU A 237 8.31 -8.72 -26.63
N ARG A 238 8.73 -9.72 -25.84
CA ARG A 238 9.06 -11.07 -26.34
C ARG A 238 8.06 -12.15 -26.01
N ILE A 239 7.09 -11.84 -25.17
CA ILE A 239 5.92 -12.70 -24.93
C ILE A 239 4.81 -12.24 -25.87
N GLY A 240 4.42 -13.09 -26.82
CA GLY A 240 3.42 -12.75 -27.83
C GLY A 240 2.07 -12.37 -27.22
N GLY A 241 1.59 -11.16 -27.51
CA GLY A 241 0.28 -10.68 -27.02
C GLY A 241 0.26 -10.23 -25.54
N ALA A 242 1.41 -10.06 -24.90
CA ALA A 242 1.48 -9.55 -23.55
C ALA A 242 0.87 -8.15 -23.45
N LYS A 243 0.02 -7.94 -22.45
CA LYS A 243 -0.44 -6.61 -22.04
C LYS A 243 0.57 -5.98 -21.10
N VAL A 244 0.72 -4.67 -21.15
CA VAL A 244 1.69 -3.94 -20.32
C VAL A 244 0.97 -2.88 -19.50
N VAL A 245 1.33 -2.79 -18.23
CA VAL A 245 0.91 -1.70 -17.33
C VAL A 245 2.15 -1.13 -16.65
N GLU A 246 2.39 0.15 -16.90
CA GLU A 246 3.44 0.93 -16.26
C GLU A 246 2.90 1.55 -14.97
N LEU A 247 3.62 1.39 -13.87
CA LEU A 247 3.27 1.90 -12.56
C LEU A 247 4.30 2.94 -12.12
N PRO A 248 3.92 4.02 -11.47
CA PRO A 248 4.89 4.97 -10.91
C PRO A 248 5.68 4.36 -9.76
N GLY A 249 6.90 4.86 -9.54
CA GLY A 249 7.75 4.52 -8.41
C GLY A 249 8.99 3.71 -8.75
N GLU A 250 9.87 3.59 -7.76
CA GLU A 250 11.20 2.99 -7.90
C GLU A 250 11.36 1.63 -7.18
N ASP A 251 10.46 1.32 -6.22
CA ASP A 251 10.58 0.12 -5.40
C ASP A 251 10.22 -1.15 -6.18
N ARG A 252 10.97 -2.20 -5.93
CA ARG A 252 10.75 -3.52 -6.55
C ARG A 252 10.01 -4.50 -5.64
N LEU A 253 9.83 -4.18 -4.35
CA LEU A 253 8.98 -4.93 -3.47
C LEU A 253 7.51 -4.65 -3.81
N PHE A 254 6.75 -5.70 -4.04
CA PHE A 254 5.39 -5.63 -4.59
C PHE A 254 4.36 -4.98 -3.66
N PHE A 255 4.62 -4.98 -2.35
CA PHE A 255 3.73 -4.43 -1.32
C PHE A 255 4.17 -3.04 -0.82
N VAL A 256 5.24 -2.45 -1.36
CA VAL A 256 5.73 -1.13 -1.00
C VAL A 256 5.20 -0.08 -1.97
N GLY A 257 4.87 1.10 -1.45
CA GLY A 257 4.26 2.19 -2.21
C GLY A 257 2.77 1.96 -2.51
N ASP A 258 2.23 2.71 -3.48
CA ASP A 258 0.82 2.53 -3.89
C ASP A 258 0.66 1.22 -4.67
N THR A 259 -0.03 0.27 -4.05
CA THR A 259 -0.32 -1.05 -4.63
C THR A 259 -1.69 -1.12 -5.31
N GLY A 260 -2.53 -0.11 -5.13
CA GLY A 260 -3.89 -0.05 -5.68
C GLY A 260 -3.91 -0.26 -7.20
N PRO A 261 -3.23 0.56 -8.01
CA PRO A 261 -3.22 0.43 -9.46
C PRO A 261 -2.69 -0.92 -9.95
N MET A 262 -1.74 -1.53 -9.24
CA MET A 262 -1.24 -2.87 -9.54
C MET A 262 -2.34 -3.93 -9.34
N LEU A 263 -2.98 -3.93 -8.16
CA LEU A 263 -4.01 -4.92 -7.81
C LEU A 263 -5.26 -4.76 -8.69
N ASP A 264 -5.63 -3.53 -9.04
CA ASP A 264 -6.73 -3.26 -9.95
C ASP A 264 -6.46 -3.80 -11.36
N ALA A 265 -5.24 -3.61 -11.88
CA ALA A 265 -4.85 -4.17 -13.17
C ALA A 265 -4.85 -5.72 -13.15
N VAL A 266 -4.40 -6.33 -12.06
CA VAL A 266 -4.41 -7.79 -11.86
C VAL A 266 -5.86 -8.30 -11.81
N GLU A 267 -6.74 -7.68 -11.01
CA GLU A 267 -8.14 -8.05 -10.91
C GLU A 267 -8.85 -7.95 -12.26
N GLN A 268 -8.72 -6.81 -12.95
CA GLN A 268 -9.32 -6.61 -14.27
C GLN A 268 -8.82 -7.65 -15.28
N PHE A 269 -7.52 -7.96 -15.26
CA PHE A 269 -6.95 -8.92 -16.18
C PHE A 269 -7.44 -10.34 -15.92
N LEU A 270 -7.54 -10.77 -14.66
CA LEU A 270 -7.91 -12.13 -14.29
C LEU A 270 -9.41 -12.38 -14.32
N THR A 271 -10.23 -11.38 -13.98
CA THR A 271 -11.70 -11.54 -13.86
C THR A 271 -12.45 -10.97 -15.05
N GLY A 272 -11.84 -10.08 -15.83
CA GLY A 272 -12.51 -9.31 -16.88
C GLY A 272 -13.45 -8.23 -16.36
N GLN A 273 -13.58 -8.06 -15.04
CA GLN A 273 -14.39 -7.05 -14.39
C GLN A 273 -13.56 -5.80 -14.13
N LEU A 274 -14.16 -4.62 -14.34
CA LEU A 274 -13.55 -3.40 -13.84
C LEU A 274 -13.53 -3.50 -12.31
N PRO A 275 -12.38 -3.27 -11.67
CA PRO A 275 -12.30 -3.24 -10.22
C PRO A 275 -13.39 -2.31 -9.70
N ALA A 276 -14.18 -2.75 -8.74
CA ALA A 276 -14.93 -1.82 -7.94
C ALA A 276 -13.87 -0.93 -7.32
N HIS A 277 -13.73 0.30 -7.83
CA HIS A 277 -12.80 1.24 -7.24
C HIS A 277 -13.12 1.31 -5.75
N HIS A 278 -12.35 0.59 -4.96
CA HIS A 278 -12.08 0.98 -3.60
C HIS A 278 -11.16 2.22 -3.74
N SER A 279 -11.69 3.31 -4.31
CA SER A 279 -11.23 4.59 -3.85
C SER A 279 -11.52 4.51 -2.36
N ASP A 280 -10.50 4.66 -1.51
CA ASP A 280 -10.68 4.88 -0.08
C ASP A 280 -11.45 6.18 0.17
N ARG A 281 -12.46 6.43 -0.70
CA ARG A 281 -13.37 7.54 -0.62
C ARG A 281 -14.50 7.16 0.31
N VAL A 282 -14.57 7.90 1.38
CA VAL A 282 -15.63 7.78 2.37
C VAL A 282 -16.38 9.10 2.45
N LEU A 283 -17.68 9.02 2.67
CA LEU A 283 -18.43 10.19 3.03
C LEU A 283 -18.08 10.56 4.49
N ALA A 284 -17.43 11.69 4.66
CA ALA A 284 -17.07 12.16 6.00
C ALA A 284 -17.28 13.67 6.15
N THR A 285 -17.41 14.10 7.39
CA THR A 285 -17.41 15.52 7.73
C THR A 285 -16.00 15.93 8.12
N VAL A 286 -15.44 16.89 7.40
CA VAL A 286 -14.15 17.51 7.73
C VAL A 286 -14.38 18.73 8.61
N LEU A 287 -13.57 18.84 9.67
CA LEU A 287 -13.51 19.98 10.58
C LEU A 287 -12.12 20.60 10.46
N PHE A 288 -12.08 21.89 10.16
CA PHE A 288 -10.89 22.71 10.30
C PHE A 288 -11.10 23.69 11.45
N THR A 289 -10.08 23.85 12.29
CA THR A 289 -10.03 24.92 13.30
C THR A 289 -8.74 25.71 13.13
N ASP A 290 -8.74 26.95 13.61
CA ASP A 290 -7.59 27.85 13.54
C ASP A 290 -7.69 28.91 14.67
N ILE A 291 -6.54 29.32 15.25
CA ILE A 291 -6.50 30.40 16.26
C ILE A 291 -6.57 31.75 15.58
N VAL A 292 -7.50 32.58 15.99
CA VAL A 292 -7.65 33.93 15.44
C VAL A 292 -6.52 34.83 15.94
N GLY A 293 -5.80 35.47 15.02
CA GLY A 293 -4.71 36.40 15.36
C GLY A 293 -3.49 35.72 15.99
N SER A 294 -3.20 34.46 15.61
CA SER A 294 -2.11 33.64 16.17
C SER A 294 -0.75 34.36 16.16
N THR A 295 -0.41 35.05 15.06
CA THR A 295 0.82 35.82 14.93
C THR A 295 0.89 36.99 15.91
N GLU A 296 -0.21 37.71 16.13
CA GLU A 296 -0.29 38.84 17.06
C GLU A 296 -0.17 38.35 18.52
N HIS A 297 -0.81 37.21 18.83
CA HIS A 297 -0.71 36.55 20.12
C HIS A 297 0.73 36.11 20.41
N ALA A 298 1.40 35.46 19.46
CA ALA A 298 2.79 35.07 19.57
C ALA A 298 3.71 36.26 19.84
N ALA A 299 3.54 37.34 19.08
CA ALA A 299 4.33 38.58 19.27
C ALA A 299 4.11 39.23 20.65
N ARG A 300 2.89 39.14 21.19
CA ARG A 300 2.54 39.75 22.50
C ARG A 300 3.10 38.97 23.69
N ILE A 301 3.07 37.62 23.68
CA ILE A 301 3.45 36.79 24.84
C ILE A 301 4.86 36.20 24.74
N GLY A 302 5.48 36.27 23.55
CA GLY A 302 6.82 35.75 23.25
C GLY A 302 6.83 34.26 22.94
N ASP A 303 7.83 33.84 22.17
CA ASP A 303 7.94 32.51 21.52
C ASP A 303 7.84 31.32 22.51
N ARG A 304 8.45 31.46 23.71
CA ARG A 304 8.44 30.35 24.67
C ARG A 304 7.04 30.10 25.25
N ARG A 305 6.35 31.17 25.67
CA ARG A 305 4.99 31.07 26.22
C ARG A 305 4.01 30.67 25.13
N TRP A 306 4.20 31.16 23.91
CA TRP A 306 3.42 30.76 22.76
C TRP A 306 3.52 29.26 22.48
N LYS A 307 4.73 28.71 22.53
CA LYS A 307 4.97 27.26 22.34
C LYS A 307 4.30 26.40 23.43
N GLU A 308 4.35 26.84 24.70
CA GLU A 308 3.68 26.16 25.81
C GLU A 308 2.15 26.20 25.65
N LEU A 309 1.58 27.33 25.20
CA LEU A 309 0.17 27.49 24.93
C LEU A 309 -0.29 26.61 23.78
N LEU A 310 0.44 26.58 22.65
CA LEU A 310 0.14 25.70 21.52
C LEU A 310 0.16 24.22 21.92
N ALA A 311 1.12 23.78 22.73
CA ALA A 311 1.16 22.40 23.22
C ALA A 311 -0.07 22.03 24.05
N THR A 312 -0.54 22.97 24.91
CA THR A 312 -1.75 22.77 25.72
C THR A 312 -3.01 22.78 24.84
N HIS A 313 -3.06 23.69 23.88
CA HIS A 313 -4.13 23.77 22.87
C HIS A 313 -4.22 22.48 22.06
N ASP A 314 -3.11 21.99 21.50
CA ASP A 314 -3.05 20.73 20.75
C ASP A 314 -3.55 19.52 21.55
N ALA A 315 -3.15 19.41 22.82
CA ALA A 315 -3.60 18.35 23.70
C ALA A 315 -5.13 18.42 23.93
N LEU A 316 -5.67 19.62 24.13
CA LEU A 316 -7.10 19.86 24.30
C LEU A 316 -7.88 19.50 23.03
N LEU A 317 -7.44 19.95 21.85
CA LEU A 317 -8.09 19.63 20.59
C LEU A 317 -8.15 18.12 20.36
N ARG A 318 -7.05 17.44 20.63
CA ARG A 318 -6.97 15.98 20.51
C ARG A 318 -7.99 15.30 21.43
N ALA A 319 -8.06 15.72 22.68
CA ALA A 319 -9.00 15.17 23.66
C ALA A 319 -10.46 15.40 23.23
N GLU A 320 -10.81 16.61 22.74
CA GLU A 320 -12.17 16.89 22.27
C GLU A 320 -12.52 16.10 21.00
N VAL A 321 -11.61 16.01 20.02
CA VAL A 321 -11.83 15.22 18.80
C VAL A 321 -12.08 13.75 19.17
N GLU A 322 -11.30 13.16 20.08
CA GLU A 322 -11.49 11.79 20.56
C GLU A 322 -12.82 11.62 21.32
N ARG A 323 -13.16 12.58 22.20
CA ARG A 323 -14.42 12.58 22.96
C ARG A 323 -15.64 12.52 22.06
N PHE A 324 -15.62 13.24 20.93
CA PHE A 324 -16.69 13.23 19.94
C PHE A 324 -16.52 12.15 18.87
N ARG A 325 -15.61 11.18 19.09
CA ARG A 325 -15.32 10.04 18.18
C ARG A 325 -14.90 10.49 16.77
N GLY A 326 -14.16 11.60 16.69
CA GLY A 326 -13.49 12.04 15.48
C GLY A 326 -12.10 11.41 15.35
N ARG A 327 -11.55 11.48 14.17
CA ARG A 327 -10.16 11.15 13.89
C ARG A 327 -9.39 12.44 13.62
N MET A 328 -8.37 12.73 14.43
CA MET A 328 -7.43 13.80 14.12
C MET A 328 -6.53 13.34 12.96
N VAL A 329 -6.52 14.14 11.88
CA VAL A 329 -5.69 13.86 10.70
C VAL A 329 -4.33 14.52 10.84
N LYS A 330 -4.31 15.83 11.12
CA LYS A 330 -3.06 16.58 11.31
C LYS A 330 -3.28 17.86 12.08
N SER A 331 -2.22 18.32 12.79
CA SER A 331 -2.13 19.67 13.33
C SER A 331 -1.53 20.58 12.24
N THR A 332 -2.09 21.80 12.09
CA THR A 332 -1.64 22.82 11.15
C THR A 332 -0.78 23.90 11.82
N GLY A 333 -0.33 23.64 13.05
CA GLY A 333 0.45 24.57 13.88
C GLY A 333 -0.41 25.30 14.91
N ASP A 334 -1.35 26.11 14.50
CA ASP A 334 -2.32 26.83 15.32
C ASP A 334 -3.76 26.33 15.17
N GLY A 335 -3.96 25.27 14.40
CA GLY A 335 -5.24 24.62 14.17
C GLY A 335 -5.15 23.12 13.95
N VAL A 336 -6.28 22.50 13.61
CA VAL A 336 -6.38 21.07 13.36
C VAL A 336 -7.26 20.77 12.16
N LEU A 337 -6.93 19.69 11.45
CA LEU A 337 -7.81 18.97 10.55
C LEU A 337 -8.25 17.67 11.22
N ALA A 338 -9.56 17.51 11.38
CA ALA A 338 -10.17 16.28 11.88
C ALA A 338 -11.31 15.81 10.98
N THR A 339 -11.61 14.51 11.01
CA THR A 339 -12.73 13.89 10.29
C THR A 339 -13.69 13.20 11.23
N PHE A 340 -14.96 13.17 10.85
CA PHE A 340 -16.05 12.57 11.62
C PHE A 340 -16.96 11.77 10.68
N ASP A 341 -17.55 10.71 11.20
CA ASP A 341 -18.55 9.88 10.52
C ASP A 341 -19.95 10.53 10.46
N GLY A 342 -20.13 11.70 11.11
CA GLY A 342 -21.39 12.42 11.09
C GLY A 342 -21.26 13.89 11.47
N PRO A 343 -22.00 14.78 10.75
CA PRO A 343 -21.85 16.23 10.90
C PRO A 343 -22.28 16.75 12.28
N GLY A 344 -23.27 16.13 12.92
CA GLY A 344 -23.72 16.57 14.23
C GLY A 344 -22.65 16.39 15.33
N ARG A 345 -21.82 15.37 15.25
CA ARG A 345 -20.66 15.20 16.16
C ARG A 345 -19.58 16.24 15.88
N ALA A 346 -19.30 16.46 14.63
CA ALA A 346 -18.31 17.44 14.21
C ALA A 346 -18.67 18.88 14.67
N ILE A 347 -19.94 19.27 14.54
CA ILE A 347 -20.43 20.57 15.02
C ILE A 347 -20.26 20.69 16.53
N ARG A 348 -20.75 19.70 17.32
CA ARG A 348 -20.61 19.72 18.76
C ARG A 348 -19.16 19.74 19.23
N CYS A 349 -18.28 19.03 18.53
CA CYS A 349 -16.83 19.09 18.78
C CYS A 349 -16.29 20.50 18.54
N ALA A 350 -16.63 21.12 17.42
CA ALA A 350 -16.19 22.50 17.10
C ALA A 350 -16.63 23.51 18.16
N CYS A 351 -17.89 23.44 18.60
CA CYS A 351 -18.41 24.28 19.68
C CYS A 351 -17.68 24.03 21.00
N ALA A 352 -17.49 22.76 21.40
CA ALA A 352 -16.78 22.42 22.63
C ALA A 352 -15.31 22.89 22.63
N ILE A 353 -14.63 22.80 21.47
CA ILE A 353 -13.30 23.37 21.28
C ILE A 353 -13.34 24.88 21.53
N GLY A 354 -14.26 25.61 20.88
CA GLY A 354 -14.39 27.06 21.01
C GLY A 354 -14.60 27.48 22.48
N ASP A 355 -15.47 26.76 23.21
CA ASP A 355 -15.74 27.06 24.62
C ASP A 355 -14.52 26.79 25.52
N SER A 356 -13.83 25.68 25.26
CA SER A 356 -12.67 25.26 26.07
C SER A 356 -11.48 26.22 25.90
N VAL A 357 -11.21 26.68 24.67
CA VAL A 357 -10.06 27.54 24.39
C VAL A 357 -10.24 28.98 24.87
N ARG A 358 -11.48 29.47 25.02
CA ARG A 358 -11.75 30.79 25.59
C ARG A 358 -11.17 30.96 27.00
N SER A 359 -11.07 29.87 27.76
CA SER A 359 -10.46 29.88 29.10
C SER A 359 -8.96 30.25 29.06
N PHE A 360 -8.29 30.09 27.92
CA PHE A 360 -6.89 30.46 27.69
C PHE A 360 -6.73 31.89 27.14
N GLY A 361 -7.83 32.64 26.97
CA GLY A 361 -7.83 33.99 26.42
C GLY A 361 -7.51 34.05 24.92
N ILE A 362 -7.80 33.00 24.19
CA ILE A 362 -7.70 32.90 22.73
C ILE A 362 -9.06 32.55 22.14
N ASP A 363 -9.32 33.07 20.95
CA ASP A 363 -10.48 32.70 20.15
C ASP A 363 -10.05 31.79 19.00
N THR A 364 -10.89 30.79 18.72
CA THR A 364 -10.74 29.94 17.53
C THR A 364 -11.88 30.23 16.56
N ARG A 365 -11.64 29.94 15.30
CA ARG A 365 -12.65 29.84 14.25
C ARG A 365 -12.69 28.41 13.73
N ALA A 366 -13.86 27.98 13.31
CA ALA A 366 -14.03 26.62 12.78
C ALA A 366 -14.86 26.60 11.50
N GLY A 367 -14.53 25.68 10.59
CA GLY A 367 -15.28 25.45 9.37
C GLY A 367 -15.50 23.96 9.11
N LEU A 368 -16.73 23.61 8.71
CA LEU A 368 -17.14 22.25 8.46
C LEU A 368 -17.74 22.08 7.06
N HIS A 369 -17.39 20.95 6.45
CA HIS A 369 -18.05 20.48 5.23
C HIS A 369 -18.18 18.96 5.27
N THR A 370 -19.26 18.43 4.66
CA THR A 370 -19.46 16.99 4.48
C THR A 370 -19.42 16.66 2.99
N GLY A 371 -18.61 15.72 2.62
CA GLY A 371 -18.47 15.24 1.26
C GLY A 371 -17.56 14.03 1.19
N GLU A 372 -17.38 13.51 -0.03
CA GLU A 372 -16.43 12.43 -0.25
C GLU A 372 -14.99 12.91 -0.06
N ILE A 373 -14.25 12.20 0.79
CA ILE A 373 -12.82 12.36 1.01
C ILE A 373 -12.11 11.06 0.67
N GLU A 374 -10.90 11.17 0.19
CA GLU A 374 -9.99 10.06 -0.02
C GLU A 374 -9.12 9.88 1.23
N LEU A 375 -9.16 8.70 1.83
CA LEU A 375 -8.28 8.36 2.96
C LEU A 375 -6.91 7.96 2.41
N ARG A 376 -5.84 8.56 2.95
CA ARG A 376 -4.44 8.27 2.61
C ARG A 376 -3.68 8.06 3.91
N ASP A 377 -3.43 6.82 4.30
CA ASP A 377 -2.70 6.46 5.52
C ASP A 377 -3.00 7.40 6.71
N ASP A 378 -2.15 8.44 6.91
CA ASP A 378 -2.29 9.44 7.95
C ASP A 378 -2.81 10.81 7.45
N ASP A 379 -3.23 10.94 6.18
CA ASP A 379 -3.78 12.17 5.61
C ASP A 379 -5.15 11.92 4.93
N VAL A 380 -5.78 13.00 4.49
CA VAL A 380 -7.02 12.97 3.70
C VAL A 380 -6.91 13.92 2.52
N ALA A 381 -7.51 13.53 1.39
CA ALA A 381 -7.52 14.34 0.18
C ALA A 381 -8.96 14.46 -0.39
N GLY A 382 -9.13 15.32 -1.39
CA GLY A 382 -10.39 15.49 -2.10
C GLY A 382 -10.93 16.91 -2.02
N VAL A 383 -11.88 17.22 -2.90
CA VAL A 383 -12.49 18.55 -3.01
C VAL A 383 -13.17 18.96 -1.69
N ALA A 384 -13.79 18.01 -0.98
CA ALA A 384 -14.45 18.25 0.30
C ALA A 384 -13.48 18.81 1.37
N VAL A 385 -12.22 18.38 1.39
CA VAL A 385 -11.19 18.89 2.29
C VAL A 385 -10.89 20.36 1.97
N HIS A 386 -10.75 20.68 0.68
CA HIS A 386 -10.53 22.07 0.25
C HIS A 386 -11.71 22.97 0.59
N ILE A 387 -12.96 22.52 0.41
CA ILE A 387 -14.16 23.25 0.79
C ILE A 387 -14.15 23.54 2.29
N GLY A 388 -13.94 22.53 3.14
CA GLY A 388 -13.88 22.69 4.60
C GLY A 388 -12.85 23.73 5.05
N ALA A 389 -11.64 23.69 4.46
CA ALA A 389 -10.60 24.68 4.74
C ALA A 389 -11.02 26.10 4.34
N ARG A 390 -11.70 26.27 3.21
CA ARG A 390 -12.19 27.59 2.76
C ARG A 390 -13.35 28.10 3.62
N VAL A 391 -14.24 27.22 4.06
CA VAL A 391 -15.32 27.57 5.00
C VAL A 391 -14.71 28.07 6.31
N ALA A 392 -13.70 27.39 6.88
CA ALA A 392 -13.00 27.80 8.08
C ALA A 392 -12.32 29.19 7.93
N ALA A 393 -11.74 29.46 6.75
CA ALA A 393 -11.09 30.73 6.49
C ALA A 393 -12.05 31.94 6.46
N LEU A 394 -13.35 31.71 6.24
CA LEU A 394 -14.39 32.74 6.25
C LEU A 394 -15.03 32.95 7.62
N ALA A 395 -14.80 32.05 8.57
CA ALA A 395 -15.34 32.14 9.92
C ALA A 395 -14.70 33.27 10.71
N GLY A 396 -15.52 34.01 11.48
CA GLY A 396 -15.10 35.03 12.44
C GLY A 396 -14.53 34.42 13.73
N ALA A 397 -14.06 35.30 14.62
CA ALA A 397 -13.60 34.89 15.95
C ALA A 397 -14.74 34.26 16.78
N GLY A 398 -14.51 33.08 17.34
CA GLY A 398 -15.51 32.32 18.10
C GLY A 398 -16.62 31.70 17.25
N GLU A 399 -16.54 31.77 15.92
CA GLU A 399 -17.57 31.31 15.02
C GLU A 399 -17.32 29.91 14.47
N VAL A 400 -18.39 29.13 14.36
CA VAL A 400 -18.42 27.82 13.70
C VAL A 400 -19.25 27.95 12.44
N LEU A 401 -18.60 27.96 11.27
CA LEU A 401 -19.27 27.99 9.96
C LEU A 401 -19.43 26.59 9.37
N VAL A 402 -20.57 26.37 8.74
CA VAL A 402 -20.87 25.11 8.03
C VAL A 402 -21.38 25.37 6.62
N SER A 403 -21.11 24.46 5.71
CA SER A 403 -21.74 24.48 4.39
C SER A 403 -23.22 24.05 4.45
N SER A 404 -24.00 24.39 3.43
CA SER A 404 -25.40 23.93 3.28
C SER A 404 -25.53 22.42 3.41
N THR A 405 -24.60 21.64 2.86
CA THR A 405 -24.58 20.18 2.97
C THR A 405 -24.58 19.73 4.42
N VAL A 406 -23.74 20.33 5.27
CA VAL A 406 -23.68 19.99 6.70
C VAL A 406 -24.99 20.34 7.38
N LYS A 407 -25.53 21.55 7.15
CA LYS A 407 -26.82 21.99 7.71
C LYS A 407 -27.96 21.06 7.32
N ASP A 408 -28.03 20.66 6.06
CA ASP A 408 -29.12 19.82 5.55
C ASP A 408 -29.06 18.40 6.14
N LEU A 409 -27.86 17.84 6.32
CA LEU A 409 -27.66 16.52 6.92
C LEU A 409 -27.98 16.45 8.43
N VAL A 410 -28.02 17.59 9.13
CA VAL A 410 -28.41 17.62 10.55
C VAL A 410 -29.84 18.14 10.76
N THR A 411 -30.65 18.19 9.73
CA THR A 411 -32.06 18.56 9.81
C THR A 411 -32.79 17.63 10.80
N GLY A 412 -33.49 18.23 11.77
CA GLY A 412 -34.14 17.50 12.86
C GLY A 412 -33.29 17.32 14.12
N SER A 413 -32.08 17.88 14.15
CA SER A 413 -31.27 18.00 15.38
C SER A 413 -31.61 19.29 16.13
N ASP A 414 -31.15 19.40 17.39
CA ASP A 414 -31.30 20.60 18.22
C ASP A 414 -30.32 21.74 17.86
N ILE A 415 -29.70 21.67 16.70
CA ILE A 415 -28.70 22.65 16.26
C ILE A 415 -29.40 23.75 15.44
N ASN A 416 -29.24 24.99 15.88
CA ASN A 416 -29.79 26.17 15.21
C ASN A 416 -28.71 26.81 14.33
N PHE A 417 -29.15 27.44 13.25
CA PHE A 417 -28.26 28.04 12.27
C PHE A 417 -28.72 29.44 11.90
N GLU A 418 -27.75 30.34 11.71
CA GLU A 418 -27.94 31.67 11.12
C GLU A 418 -27.40 31.67 9.70
N ASP A 419 -28.18 32.21 8.77
CA ASP A 419 -27.77 32.33 7.36
C ASP A 419 -26.63 33.35 7.22
N ARG A 420 -25.55 32.98 6.59
CA ARG A 420 -24.38 33.81 6.28
C ARG A 420 -24.29 34.19 4.80
N GLY A 421 -25.30 33.82 4.00
CA GLY A 421 -25.37 34.13 2.58
C GLY A 421 -24.56 33.20 1.69
N GLU A 422 -24.38 33.66 0.45
CA GLU A 422 -23.65 32.95 -0.58
C GLU A 422 -22.22 33.48 -0.71
N HIS A 423 -21.26 32.59 -0.87
CA HIS A 423 -19.84 32.91 -0.97
C HIS A 423 -19.17 32.16 -2.11
N GLU A 424 -18.23 32.82 -2.78
CA GLU A 424 -17.29 32.17 -3.68
C GLU A 424 -16.08 31.64 -2.87
N LEU A 425 -15.79 30.36 -2.98
CA LEU A 425 -14.65 29.76 -2.31
C LEU A 425 -13.45 29.67 -3.26
N LYS A 426 -12.34 30.31 -2.89
CA LYS A 426 -11.15 30.37 -3.74
C LYS A 426 -10.69 29.00 -4.20
N GLY A 427 -10.71 28.77 -5.52
CA GLY A 427 -10.27 27.51 -6.14
C GLY A 427 -11.31 26.38 -6.10
N VAL A 428 -12.54 26.66 -5.69
CA VAL A 428 -13.67 25.72 -5.72
C VAL A 428 -14.75 26.31 -6.64
N PRO A 429 -15.24 25.56 -7.62
CA PRO A 429 -16.29 26.05 -8.53
C PRO A 429 -17.62 26.30 -7.82
N GLY A 430 -18.38 27.32 -8.29
CA GLY A 430 -19.75 27.59 -7.87
C GLY A 430 -19.86 28.53 -6.66
N SER A 431 -21.12 28.88 -6.34
CA SER A 431 -21.48 29.66 -5.15
C SER A 431 -21.91 28.74 -4.01
N TRP A 432 -21.46 29.04 -2.80
CA TRP A 432 -21.62 28.17 -1.63
C TRP A 432 -22.38 28.90 -0.54
N LYS A 433 -23.54 28.39 -0.19
CA LYS A 433 -24.32 28.92 0.90
C LYS A 433 -23.77 28.44 2.24
N LEU A 434 -23.47 29.40 3.13
CA LEU A 434 -22.85 29.12 4.43
C LEU A 434 -23.80 29.50 5.58
N TYR A 435 -23.62 28.85 6.70
CA TYR A 435 -24.41 29.04 7.91
C TYR A 435 -23.50 29.06 9.14
N ALA A 436 -23.76 30.00 10.05
CA ALA A 436 -23.13 29.94 11.37
C ALA A 436 -23.97 29.09 12.33
N VAL A 437 -23.31 28.30 13.15
CA VAL A 437 -23.97 27.58 14.25
C VAL A 437 -24.37 28.61 15.31
N ALA A 438 -25.66 28.73 15.60
CA ALA A 438 -26.16 29.60 16.67
C ALA A 438 -25.91 28.87 18.01
N GLY A 439 -25.31 29.62 18.96
CA GLY A 439 -24.97 29.15 20.31
C GLY A 439 -26.20 28.97 21.20
#